data_1f93e38654509b35591389527fd4868b
#
_entry.id   1f93e38654509b35591389527fd4868b
#
_cell.length_a   1.000
_cell.length_b   1.000
_cell.length_c   1.000
_cell.angle_alpha   90.00
_cell.angle_beta   90.00
_cell.angle_gamma   90.00
#
_symmetry.space_group_name_H-M   'P 1'
#
loop_
_entity.id
_entity.type
_entity.pdbx_description
1 polymer ?
#
loop_
_entity_poly.entity_id
_entity_poly.type
_entity_poly.pdbx_seq_one_letter_code
_entity_poly.pdbx_strand_id
1 'polypeptide(L)'
;MYTAGLCTLFSLLMSSLVSGLPVRVVNGGADLRDENGARRRGITLPMKGRAVVKRNVEELLVGSIGLGDFADVVYTVAIQIGNTTTAVNLDTGSSDLWVMSTSCQTSVCRQSNATAFSVATFQSTEANVNLTFGDATTGTFAAGPIGLDNVTLAGLSLPNQPFAAVDNTDNTAVLNGGAGIIGLGFPAESTIQNEVVAQKFNNPSTTDDFISNINTYGPFVSRLVASGVIDQPLFAITLQRDTIDVSGSGKITIGELPAGVDNSSITWVPVRLYDPAEGGLDPPTFASNESYPLRWEVPIENVYLDGKQLANSTIPPNGVPSSFVSALIDSGNSLIRGPQDVVNNILSTVSPPTLPCASAHNLTYQIGGRLFPVDPRDFIAQAENGNASTCVASSVVSTDPPSVGTLFSWSLGDPFLKSNMVVFYYGNLTHPSVDPPRIGFRSMVPTNASALLDEAVSVASQDHGNFESTVNVAPTSSEVFEITVTSTATTSAPSHSMPPIDRTSSQNSSASVTKPHLFRSCFSIVAPVVYLSFLLVF
;
A
#
# COMPACT_ATOMS: atom_id res chain seq x y z
N MET A 1 12.45 -29.00 53.46
CA MET A 1 12.81 -30.42 53.36
C MET A 1 13.16 -30.72 51.96
N TYR A 2 14.37 -31.09 51.79
CA TYR A 2 15.10 -31.56 50.64
C TYR A 2 14.39 -32.64 49.82
N THR A 3 14.50 -32.66 48.48
CA THR A 3 15.36 -33.66 47.84
C THR A 3 15.57 -33.29 46.36
N ALA A 4 16.86 -33.34 46.01
CA ALA A 4 17.42 -33.27 44.67
C ALA A 4 17.45 -34.66 44.01
N GLY A 5 17.62 -34.69 42.70
CA GLY A 5 17.98 -35.87 41.91
C GLY A 5 17.61 -35.63 40.44
N LEU A 6 18.35 -35.75 39.52
CA LEU A 6 19.67 -36.22 39.08
C LEU A 6 19.61 -36.18 37.52
N CYS A 7 20.61 -35.54 36.93
CA CYS A 7 20.90 -35.56 35.47
C CYS A 7 21.16 -36.95 34.97
N THR A 8 20.71 -37.23 33.72
CA THR A 8 21.42 -38.18 32.84
C THR A 8 21.48 -37.65 31.41
N LEU A 9 22.70 -37.38 30.95
CA LEU A 9 23.14 -37.17 29.57
C LEU A 9 22.81 -38.43 28.71
N PHE A 10 22.31 -38.22 27.50
CA PHE A 10 22.57 -39.11 26.39
C PHE A 10 22.99 -38.28 25.16
N SER A 11 24.30 -38.32 24.90
CA SER A 11 24.91 -37.94 23.63
C SER A 11 24.68 -39.05 22.62
N LEU A 12 24.11 -38.75 21.47
CA LEU A 12 24.20 -39.60 20.28
C LEU A 12 24.76 -38.76 19.14
N LEU A 13 26.03 -39.04 18.80
CA LEU A 13 26.68 -38.63 17.57
C LEU A 13 25.97 -39.29 16.39
N MET A 14 25.54 -38.49 15.42
CA MET A 14 25.37 -38.95 14.04
C MET A 14 26.27 -38.09 13.14
N SER A 15 27.39 -38.69 12.75
CA SER A 15 28.27 -38.23 11.69
C SER A 15 27.68 -38.60 10.34
N SER A 16 27.31 -37.60 9.54
CA SER A 16 27.03 -37.76 8.12
C SER A 16 28.18 -37.24 7.28
N LEU A 17 28.86 -38.14 6.62
CA LEU A 17 29.88 -37.91 5.61
C LEU A 17 29.28 -37.15 4.42
N VAL A 18 29.80 -35.94 4.16
CA VAL A 18 29.64 -35.27 2.88
C VAL A 18 30.94 -35.47 2.10
N SER A 19 30.88 -36.30 1.08
CA SER A 19 31.96 -36.52 0.10
C SER A 19 32.10 -35.29 -0.80
N GLY A 20 33.13 -34.47 -0.57
CA GLY A 20 33.54 -33.40 -1.46
C GLY A 20 34.26 -33.90 -2.68
N LEU A 21 33.79 -33.59 -3.88
CA LEU A 21 34.52 -33.74 -5.13
C LEU A 21 35.55 -32.59 -5.29
N PRO A 22 36.79 -32.89 -5.75
CA PRO A 22 37.81 -31.87 -5.87
C PRO A 22 37.56 -30.94 -7.09
N VAL A 23 37.47 -29.65 -6.84
CA VAL A 23 37.48 -28.62 -7.87
C VAL A 23 38.92 -28.41 -8.35
N ARG A 24 39.16 -28.67 -9.62
CA ARG A 24 40.42 -28.40 -10.30
C ARG A 24 40.57 -26.90 -10.57
N VAL A 25 41.48 -26.24 -9.84
CA VAL A 25 41.83 -24.83 -10.09
C VAL A 25 42.84 -24.79 -11.24
N VAL A 26 42.49 -24.16 -12.36
CA VAL A 26 43.44 -23.83 -13.44
C VAL A 26 44.00 -22.45 -13.15
N ASN A 27 45.24 -22.38 -12.75
CA ASN A 27 46.01 -21.14 -12.59
C ASN A 27 46.48 -20.67 -14.01
N GLY A 28 45.80 -19.69 -14.56
CA GLY A 28 46.29 -18.92 -15.71
C GLY A 28 46.81 -17.55 -15.22
N GLY A 29 48.06 -17.47 -14.81
CA GLY A 29 48.71 -16.20 -14.51
C GLY A 29 49.28 -15.56 -15.76
N ALA A 30 48.77 -14.43 -16.21
CA ALA A 30 49.43 -13.57 -17.16
C ALA A 30 50.44 -12.69 -16.44
N ASP A 31 51.71 -12.77 -16.87
CA ASP A 31 52.83 -11.99 -16.32
C ASP A 31 52.83 -10.60 -16.96
N LEU A 32 52.28 -9.60 -16.30
CA LEU A 32 52.31 -8.22 -16.74
C LEU A 32 53.51 -7.50 -16.13
N ARG A 33 54.49 -7.15 -16.99
CA ARG A 33 55.66 -6.30 -16.62
C ARG A 33 55.41 -4.88 -17.14
N ASP A 34 55.80 -3.88 -16.32
CA ASP A 34 55.82 -2.48 -16.73
C ASP A 34 57.12 -2.16 -17.53
N GLU A 35 57.17 -1.01 -18.16
CA GLU A 35 58.29 -0.57 -19.01
C GLU A 35 59.63 -0.44 -18.26
N ASN A 36 59.65 -0.56 -16.91
CA ASN A 36 60.84 -0.47 -16.07
C ASN A 36 61.18 -1.80 -15.39
N GLY A 37 60.57 -2.92 -15.77
CA GLY A 37 60.91 -4.25 -15.29
C GLY A 37 60.53 -4.56 -13.81
N ALA A 38 59.78 -3.70 -13.13
CA ALA A 38 59.38 -3.89 -11.76
C ALA A 38 58.08 -4.74 -11.67
N ARG A 39 58.12 -5.80 -10.86
CA ARG A 39 56.95 -6.63 -10.55
C ARG A 39 55.96 -5.87 -9.68
N ARG A 40 54.83 -5.45 -10.25
CA ARG A 40 53.69 -4.98 -9.48
C ARG A 40 52.98 -6.19 -8.88
N ARG A 41 53.00 -6.30 -7.54
CA ARG A 41 52.13 -7.25 -6.82
C ARG A 41 50.69 -6.77 -6.93
N GLY A 42 49.94 -7.29 -7.92
CA GLY A 42 48.50 -7.16 -7.93
C GLY A 42 47.91 -7.96 -6.78
N ILE A 43 47.12 -7.32 -5.91
CA ILE A 43 46.28 -8.02 -4.95
C ILE A 43 45.10 -8.58 -5.71
N THR A 44 45.14 -9.88 -6.01
CA THR A 44 43.99 -10.57 -6.56
C THR A 44 43.05 -10.92 -5.40
N LEU A 45 42.00 -10.11 -5.21
CA LEU A 45 40.91 -10.49 -4.34
C LEU A 45 40.13 -11.63 -5.05
N PRO A 46 39.89 -12.77 -4.39
CA PRO A 46 39.05 -13.80 -4.97
C PRO A 46 37.64 -13.24 -5.11
N MET A 47 37.19 -12.98 -6.35
CA MET A 47 35.78 -12.82 -6.60
C MET A 47 35.11 -14.15 -6.28
N LYS A 48 34.37 -14.22 -5.15
CA LYS A 48 33.39 -15.27 -4.94
C LYS A 48 32.41 -15.18 -6.10
N GLY A 49 32.53 -16.07 -7.06
CA GLY A 49 31.51 -16.27 -8.07
C GLY A 49 30.20 -16.53 -7.35
N ARG A 50 29.26 -15.61 -7.45
CA ARG A 50 27.88 -15.84 -7.03
C ARG A 50 27.43 -17.04 -7.86
N ALA A 51 27.15 -18.17 -7.19
CA ALA A 51 26.50 -19.28 -7.86
C ALA A 51 25.22 -18.71 -8.48
N VAL A 52 25.19 -18.63 -9.82
CA VAL A 52 23.94 -18.42 -10.54
C VAL A 52 23.15 -19.68 -10.29
N VAL A 53 22.28 -19.63 -9.29
CA VAL A 53 21.22 -20.62 -9.15
C VAL A 53 20.48 -20.53 -10.47
N LYS A 54 20.57 -21.58 -11.29
CA LYS A 54 19.65 -21.76 -12.41
C LYS A 54 18.27 -21.75 -11.77
N ARG A 55 17.56 -20.61 -11.82
CA ARG A 55 16.13 -20.60 -11.65
C ARG A 55 15.60 -21.52 -12.72
N ASN A 56 14.94 -22.59 -12.32
CA ASN A 56 13.97 -23.23 -13.19
C ASN A 56 13.09 -22.10 -13.71
N VAL A 57 12.71 -22.15 -14.96
CA VAL A 57 11.77 -21.17 -15.55
C VAL A 57 10.51 -21.29 -14.71
N GLU A 58 10.37 -20.45 -13.69
CA GLU A 58 9.14 -20.31 -12.93
C GLU A 58 8.24 -19.47 -13.84
N GLU A 59 7.08 -20.00 -14.15
CA GLU A 59 6.03 -19.29 -14.87
C GLU A 59 5.63 -18.10 -14.02
N LEU A 60 5.83 -16.88 -14.55
CA LEU A 60 5.39 -15.66 -13.89
C LEU A 60 3.89 -15.49 -14.11
N LEU A 61 3.19 -15.12 -13.06
CA LEU A 61 1.74 -15.06 -13.06
C LEU A 61 1.25 -13.61 -13.08
N VAL A 62 0.14 -13.41 -13.75
CA VAL A 62 -0.65 -12.19 -13.74
C VAL A 62 -2.08 -12.57 -13.42
N GLY A 63 -2.68 -11.88 -12.47
CA GLY A 63 -4.06 -12.13 -12.09
C GLY A 63 -4.92 -10.88 -12.20
N SER A 64 -6.18 -11.04 -12.60
CA SER A 64 -7.11 -9.93 -12.68
C SER A 64 -8.54 -10.38 -12.34
N ILE A 65 -9.27 -9.50 -11.65
CA ILE A 65 -10.66 -9.74 -11.24
C ILE A 65 -11.44 -8.43 -11.20
N GLY A 66 -12.73 -8.49 -11.52
CA GLY A 66 -13.66 -7.37 -11.38
C GLY A 66 -13.97 -7.03 -9.92
N LEU A 67 -14.43 -5.81 -9.68
CA LEU A 67 -14.81 -5.33 -8.36
C LEU A 67 -16.34 -5.32 -8.22
N GLY A 68 -16.81 -5.53 -6.99
CA GLY A 68 -18.14 -5.15 -6.55
C GLY A 68 -18.11 -3.72 -6.06
N ASP A 69 -19.27 -3.09 -6.05
CA ASP A 69 -19.44 -1.73 -5.55
C ASP A 69 -20.78 -1.60 -4.81
N PHE A 70 -20.74 -0.91 -3.69
CA PHE A 70 -21.93 -0.58 -2.91
C PHE A 70 -22.14 0.94 -2.94
N ALA A 71 -22.84 1.40 -3.97
CA ALA A 71 -23.28 2.79 -4.15
C ALA A 71 -22.13 3.82 -4.07
N ASP A 72 -20.97 3.53 -4.69
CA ASP A 72 -19.74 4.35 -4.67
C ASP A 72 -19.15 4.61 -3.26
N VAL A 73 -19.50 3.79 -2.29
CA VAL A 73 -19.05 3.96 -0.88
C VAL A 73 -18.03 2.90 -0.48
N VAL A 74 -18.15 1.68 -1.04
CA VAL A 74 -17.27 0.55 -0.72
C VAL A 74 -17.04 -0.31 -1.95
N TYR A 75 -15.77 -0.49 -2.31
CA TYR A 75 -15.35 -1.39 -3.37
C TYR A 75 -14.87 -2.71 -2.80
N THR A 76 -15.45 -3.81 -3.28
CA THR A 76 -15.15 -5.15 -2.78
C THR A 76 -14.54 -6.03 -3.85
N VAL A 77 -13.77 -7.02 -3.42
CA VAL A 77 -13.19 -8.04 -4.29
C VAL A 77 -13.49 -9.43 -3.73
N ALA A 78 -13.85 -10.36 -4.60
CA ALA A 78 -14.03 -11.74 -4.18
C ALA A 78 -12.68 -12.39 -3.85
N ILE A 79 -12.63 -13.07 -2.70
CA ILE A 79 -11.47 -13.79 -2.19
C ILE A 79 -11.89 -15.19 -1.73
N GLN A 80 -11.00 -16.15 -1.89
CA GLN A 80 -11.16 -17.47 -1.32
C GLN A 80 -10.15 -17.67 -0.19
N ILE A 81 -10.61 -18.05 0.99
CA ILE A 81 -9.79 -18.37 2.16
C ILE A 81 -10.15 -19.81 2.59
N GLY A 82 -9.22 -20.74 2.44
CA GLY A 82 -9.50 -22.15 2.62
C GLY A 82 -10.68 -22.62 1.76
N ASN A 83 -11.76 -23.06 2.41
CA ASN A 83 -12.99 -23.49 1.74
C ASN A 83 -14.07 -22.40 1.67
N THR A 84 -13.79 -21.19 2.16
CA THR A 84 -14.76 -20.08 2.19
C THR A 84 -14.49 -19.12 1.04
N THR A 85 -15.48 -18.90 0.18
CA THR A 85 -15.46 -17.79 -0.80
C THR A 85 -16.33 -16.66 -0.25
N THR A 86 -15.76 -15.47 -0.16
CA THR A 86 -16.45 -14.26 0.31
C THR A 86 -15.92 -13.03 -0.43
N ALA A 87 -16.56 -11.88 -0.25
CA ALA A 87 -16.01 -10.61 -0.69
C ALA A 87 -15.38 -9.87 0.48
N VAL A 88 -14.31 -9.10 0.23
CA VAL A 88 -13.66 -8.22 1.20
C VAL A 88 -13.45 -6.83 0.60
N ASN A 89 -13.43 -5.81 1.42
CA ASN A 89 -13.17 -4.45 0.98
C ASN A 89 -11.72 -4.30 0.54
N LEU A 90 -11.53 -3.63 -0.59
CA LEU A 90 -10.23 -3.37 -1.18
C LEU A 90 -9.64 -2.11 -0.53
N ASP A 91 -8.55 -2.23 0.21
CA ASP A 91 -8.02 -1.15 1.04
C ASP A 91 -6.52 -0.92 0.79
N THR A 92 -6.18 0.17 0.11
CA THR A 92 -4.78 0.60 -0.06
C THR A 92 -4.26 1.44 1.11
N GLY A 93 -5.14 1.85 2.02
CA GLY A 93 -4.79 2.60 3.23
C GLY A 93 -4.33 1.74 4.40
N SER A 94 -4.51 0.40 4.31
CA SER A 94 -4.04 -0.55 5.33
C SER A 94 -3.28 -1.73 4.70
N SER A 95 -2.70 -2.60 5.54
CA SER A 95 -1.80 -3.67 5.07
C SER A 95 -2.28 -5.08 5.40
N ASP A 96 -3.23 -5.24 6.31
CA ASP A 96 -3.59 -6.55 6.85
C ASP A 96 -4.85 -7.14 6.19
N LEU A 97 -4.87 -8.47 6.06
CA LEU A 97 -6.07 -9.22 5.68
C LEU A 97 -6.81 -9.65 6.95
N TRP A 98 -8.08 -9.29 7.06
CA TRP A 98 -8.97 -9.83 8.07
C TRP A 98 -10.37 -10.11 7.52
N VAL A 99 -11.04 -11.09 8.10
CA VAL A 99 -12.43 -11.45 7.77
C VAL A 99 -13.20 -11.77 9.04
N MET A 100 -14.48 -11.39 9.11
CA MET A 100 -15.35 -11.85 10.17
C MET A 100 -15.48 -13.37 10.12
N SER A 101 -15.28 -14.02 11.26
CA SER A 101 -15.46 -15.46 11.42
C SER A 101 -16.91 -15.79 11.81
N THR A 102 -17.26 -17.08 11.70
CA THR A 102 -18.56 -17.57 12.19
C THR A 102 -18.72 -17.42 13.70
N SER A 103 -17.65 -17.10 14.42
CA SER A 103 -17.68 -16.82 15.87
C SER A 103 -18.04 -15.37 16.20
N CYS A 104 -18.05 -14.45 15.21
CA CYS A 104 -18.35 -13.05 15.44
C CYS A 104 -19.85 -12.84 15.76
N GLN A 105 -20.10 -12.29 16.97
CA GLN A 105 -21.46 -12.09 17.48
C GLN A 105 -21.77 -10.61 17.79
N THR A 106 -20.96 -9.67 17.29
CA THR A 106 -21.24 -8.24 17.45
C THR A 106 -22.47 -7.82 16.66
N SER A 107 -22.96 -6.61 16.90
CA SER A 107 -24.14 -6.08 16.19
C SER A 107 -23.89 -5.99 14.69
N VAL A 108 -22.72 -5.53 14.27
CA VAL A 108 -22.36 -5.41 12.84
C VAL A 108 -22.23 -6.78 12.17
N CYS A 109 -21.60 -7.76 12.82
CA CYS A 109 -21.51 -9.12 12.28
C CYS A 109 -22.87 -9.79 12.10
N ARG A 110 -23.80 -9.60 13.03
CA ARG A 110 -25.16 -10.15 12.93
C ARG A 110 -26.03 -9.47 11.86
N GLN A 111 -25.71 -8.24 11.49
CA GLN A 111 -26.40 -7.49 10.45
C GLN A 111 -25.78 -7.70 9.06
N SER A 112 -24.55 -8.24 9.01
CA SER A 112 -23.87 -8.52 7.76
C SER A 112 -24.58 -9.58 6.93
N ASN A 113 -24.67 -9.34 5.62
CA ASN A 113 -25.12 -10.32 4.63
C ASN A 113 -23.96 -11.05 3.94
N ALA A 114 -22.70 -10.68 4.26
CA ALA A 114 -21.53 -11.32 3.68
C ALA A 114 -21.30 -12.71 4.29
N THR A 115 -20.65 -13.59 3.53
CA THR A 115 -20.32 -14.95 4.00
C THR A 115 -19.18 -14.90 5.02
N ALA A 116 -19.46 -15.25 6.28
CA ALA A 116 -18.46 -15.33 7.33
C ALA A 116 -17.48 -16.50 7.07
N PHE A 117 -16.21 -16.29 7.42
CA PHE A 117 -15.17 -17.31 7.31
C PHE A 117 -15.43 -18.47 8.27
N SER A 118 -15.37 -19.70 7.75
CA SER A 118 -15.44 -20.92 8.57
C SER A 118 -14.05 -21.27 9.09
N VAL A 119 -13.91 -21.33 10.42
CA VAL A 119 -12.63 -21.67 11.07
C VAL A 119 -12.22 -23.14 10.95
N ALA A 120 -12.90 -23.94 10.13
CA ALA A 120 -12.65 -25.39 10.03
C ALA A 120 -11.26 -25.74 9.49
N THR A 121 -10.69 -24.90 8.62
CA THR A 121 -9.35 -25.07 8.03
C THR A 121 -8.30 -24.15 8.65
N PHE A 122 -8.72 -23.30 9.58
CA PHE A 122 -7.90 -22.28 10.23
C PHE A 122 -6.78 -22.89 11.09
N GLN A 123 -5.54 -22.61 10.76
CA GLN A 123 -4.37 -23.02 11.54
C GLN A 123 -3.95 -21.85 12.45
N SER A 124 -4.37 -21.88 13.71
CA SER A 124 -4.04 -20.83 14.68
C SER A 124 -2.53 -20.67 14.84
N THR A 125 -2.06 -19.41 14.90
CA THR A 125 -0.68 -19.06 15.30
C THR A 125 -0.54 -18.88 16.81
N GLU A 126 -1.64 -18.97 17.57
CA GLU A 126 -1.76 -18.64 19.00
C GLU A 126 -1.60 -17.12 19.29
N ALA A 127 -1.37 -16.30 18.27
CA ALA A 127 -1.38 -14.84 18.37
C ALA A 127 -2.78 -14.29 18.16
N ASN A 128 -3.03 -13.10 18.74
CA ASN A 128 -4.24 -12.32 18.51
C ASN A 128 -3.85 -10.93 18.05
N VAL A 129 -4.76 -10.26 17.36
CA VAL A 129 -4.57 -8.91 16.89
C VAL A 129 -5.80 -8.06 17.21
N ASN A 130 -5.56 -6.75 17.38
CA ASN A 130 -6.58 -5.71 17.40
C ASN A 130 -6.19 -4.63 16.40
N LEU A 131 -6.82 -4.66 15.23
CA LEU A 131 -6.62 -3.71 14.15
C LEU A 131 -7.52 -2.49 14.38
N THR A 132 -6.99 -1.29 14.15
CA THR A 132 -7.75 -0.04 14.28
C THR A 132 -7.80 0.69 12.94
N PHE A 133 -8.96 1.28 12.63
CA PHE A 133 -9.25 1.92 11.36
C PHE A 133 -9.88 3.29 11.59
N GLY A 134 -9.79 4.17 10.59
CA GLY A 134 -10.37 5.51 10.63
C GLY A 134 -9.47 6.56 11.28
N ASP A 135 -10.05 7.73 11.52
CA ASP A 135 -9.38 8.86 12.17
C ASP A 135 -9.64 8.88 13.70
N ALA A 136 -9.16 9.91 14.37
CA ALA A 136 -9.30 10.05 15.83
C ALA A 136 -10.77 10.20 16.31
N THR A 137 -11.69 10.56 15.41
CA THR A 137 -13.12 10.80 15.74
C THR A 137 -14.03 9.67 15.31
N THR A 138 -13.66 8.92 14.26
CA THR A 138 -14.47 7.85 13.65
C THR A 138 -13.80 6.48 13.73
N GLY A 139 -12.90 6.30 14.68
CA GLY A 139 -12.13 5.07 14.82
C GLY A 139 -13.01 3.84 15.06
N THR A 140 -12.73 2.78 14.31
CA THR A 140 -13.33 1.46 14.45
C THR A 140 -12.24 0.41 14.65
N PHE A 141 -12.61 -0.80 15.03
CA PHE A 141 -11.65 -1.87 15.27
C PHE A 141 -12.11 -3.21 14.69
N ALA A 142 -11.14 -4.12 14.51
CA ALA A 142 -11.36 -5.53 14.22
C ALA A 142 -10.36 -6.37 15.02
N ALA A 143 -10.85 -7.25 15.88
CA ALA A 143 -10.04 -8.05 16.78
C ALA A 143 -10.37 -9.54 16.67
N GLY A 144 -9.34 -10.38 16.80
CA GLY A 144 -9.49 -11.82 16.74
C GLY A 144 -8.16 -12.56 16.66
N PRO A 145 -8.21 -13.91 16.62
CA PRO A 145 -7.03 -14.74 16.48
C PRO A 145 -6.40 -14.61 15.08
N ILE A 146 -5.07 -14.62 15.04
CA ILE A 146 -4.31 -14.74 13.80
C ILE A 146 -4.11 -16.22 13.47
N GLY A 147 -4.26 -16.57 12.21
CA GLY A 147 -3.94 -17.91 11.72
C GLY A 147 -3.55 -17.93 10.26
N LEU A 148 -3.31 -19.12 9.78
CA LEU A 148 -2.82 -19.41 8.45
C LEU A 148 -3.85 -20.24 7.68
N ASP A 149 -4.09 -19.89 6.43
CA ASP A 149 -4.84 -20.72 5.48
C ASP A 149 -4.38 -20.43 4.05
N ASN A 150 -4.86 -21.20 3.09
CA ASN A 150 -4.66 -20.91 1.67
C ASN A 150 -5.56 -19.75 1.27
N VAL A 151 -4.98 -18.72 0.65
CA VAL A 151 -5.72 -17.56 0.18
C VAL A 151 -5.55 -17.40 -1.33
N THR A 152 -6.65 -17.15 -2.04
CA THR A 152 -6.67 -16.89 -3.48
C THR A 152 -7.37 -15.57 -3.76
N LEU A 153 -6.67 -14.66 -4.44
CA LEU A 153 -7.18 -13.38 -4.94
C LEU A 153 -6.83 -13.24 -6.42
N ALA A 154 -7.78 -12.81 -7.23
CA ALA A 154 -7.58 -12.63 -8.69
C ALA A 154 -6.98 -13.87 -9.38
N GLY A 155 -7.29 -15.07 -8.87
CA GLY A 155 -6.74 -16.35 -9.35
C GLY A 155 -5.31 -16.66 -8.89
N LEU A 156 -4.64 -15.74 -8.20
CA LEU A 156 -3.32 -15.95 -7.60
C LEU A 156 -3.47 -16.54 -6.20
N SER A 157 -2.80 -17.68 -5.94
CA SER A 157 -2.94 -18.43 -4.69
C SER A 157 -1.65 -18.42 -3.89
N LEU A 158 -1.78 -18.18 -2.58
CA LEU A 158 -0.69 -18.31 -1.61
C LEU A 158 -1.08 -19.31 -0.51
N PRO A 159 -0.26 -20.34 -0.27
CA PRO A 159 -0.45 -21.21 0.87
C PRO A 159 -0.03 -20.51 2.16
N ASN A 160 -0.65 -20.90 3.28
CA ASN A 160 -0.29 -20.40 4.61
C ASN A 160 -0.21 -18.87 4.69
N GLN A 161 -1.19 -18.17 4.12
CA GLN A 161 -1.31 -16.71 4.25
C GLN A 161 -1.76 -16.37 5.66
N PRO A 162 -1.00 -15.52 6.40
CA PRO A 162 -1.48 -15.00 7.67
C PRO A 162 -2.66 -14.05 7.47
N PHE A 163 -3.67 -14.17 8.33
CA PHE A 163 -4.81 -13.25 8.38
C PHE A 163 -5.50 -13.33 9.75
N ALA A 164 -6.34 -12.35 10.07
CA ALA A 164 -7.14 -12.40 11.29
C ALA A 164 -8.54 -12.95 11.01
N ALA A 165 -8.92 -14.00 11.76
CA ALA A 165 -10.29 -14.51 11.81
C ALA A 165 -11.05 -13.77 12.92
N VAL A 166 -11.62 -12.61 12.57
CA VAL A 166 -12.19 -11.66 13.52
C VAL A 166 -13.44 -12.21 14.20
N ASP A 167 -13.49 -12.16 15.52
CA ASP A 167 -14.63 -12.54 16.35
C ASP A 167 -15.25 -11.36 17.11
N ASN A 168 -14.59 -10.19 17.06
CA ASN A 168 -15.07 -8.96 17.70
C ASN A 168 -14.72 -7.73 16.84
N THR A 169 -15.74 -7.01 16.36
CA THR A 169 -15.55 -5.79 15.56
C THR A 169 -16.76 -4.87 15.67
N ASP A 170 -16.54 -3.57 15.52
CA ASP A 170 -17.55 -2.56 15.25
C ASP A 170 -17.38 -1.92 13.86
N ASN A 171 -16.43 -2.43 13.06
CA ASN A 171 -16.13 -1.90 11.73
C ASN A 171 -17.29 -2.16 10.75
N THR A 172 -17.81 -1.08 10.15
CA THR A 172 -18.95 -1.13 9.24
C THR A 172 -18.63 -1.70 7.86
N ALA A 173 -17.37 -1.98 7.57
CA ALA A 173 -16.94 -2.68 6.34
C ALA A 173 -17.73 -3.98 6.11
N VAL A 174 -18.13 -4.67 7.18
CA VAL A 174 -18.91 -5.90 7.09
C VAL A 174 -20.41 -5.69 6.79
N LEU A 175 -20.90 -4.45 6.75
CA LEU A 175 -22.31 -4.14 6.43
C LEU A 175 -22.53 -3.88 4.94
N ASN A 176 -21.49 -3.52 4.19
CA ASN A 176 -21.59 -3.03 2.82
C ASN A 176 -21.06 -4.06 1.79
N GLY A 177 -21.49 -5.31 1.93
CA GLY A 177 -21.18 -6.37 0.97
C GLY A 177 -19.85 -7.11 1.21
N GLY A 178 -18.93 -6.59 2.03
CA GLY A 178 -17.69 -7.25 2.42
C GLY A 178 -17.81 -8.05 3.72
N ALA A 179 -17.01 -9.11 3.87
CA ALA A 179 -16.85 -9.85 5.12
C ALA A 179 -15.66 -9.35 5.96
N GLY A 180 -14.93 -8.37 5.48
CA GLY A 180 -13.72 -7.84 6.10
C GLY A 180 -12.97 -6.93 5.12
N ILE A 181 -11.65 -6.83 5.32
CA ILE A 181 -10.77 -5.95 4.54
C ILE A 181 -9.57 -6.77 4.03
N ILE A 182 -9.14 -6.53 2.80
CA ILE A 182 -7.82 -6.90 2.32
C ILE A 182 -6.96 -5.64 2.16
N GLY A 183 -5.97 -5.50 3.05
CA GLY A 183 -4.99 -4.44 2.98
C GLY A 183 -3.98 -4.68 1.88
N LEU A 184 -3.73 -3.64 1.07
CA LEU A 184 -2.80 -3.64 -0.06
C LEU A 184 -1.60 -2.71 0.18
N GLY A 185 -1.39 -2.29 1.42
CA GLY A 185 -0.29 -1.43 1.85
C GLY A 185 1.05 -2.17 1.97
N PHE A 186 2.01 -1.48 2.56
CA PHE A 186 3.37 -2.01 2.75
C PHE A 186 3.47 -2.88 4.01
N PRO A 187 4.41 -3.84 4.03
CA PRO A 187 4.66 -4.68 5.21
C PRO A 187 4.88 -3.89 6.50
N ALA A 188 5.53 -2.73 6.42
CA ALA A 188 5.89 -1.91 7.58
C ALA A 188 4.68 -1.52 8.47
N GLU A 189 3.48 -1.46 7.90
CA GLU A 189 2.22 -1.19 8.63
C GLU A 189 1.43 -2.48 8.97
N SER A 190 1.95 -3.67 8.66
CA SER A 190 1.27 -4.92 8.98
C SER A 190 1.42 -5.30 10.45
N THR A 191 0.36 -5.12 11.21
CA THR A 191 0.28 -5.59 12.60
C THR A 191 0.30 -7.12 12.67
N ILE A 192 -0.40 -7.79 11.74
CA ILE A 192 -0.43 -9.27 11.68
C ILE A 192 0.98 -9.83 11.45
N GLN A 193 1.74 -9.29 10.49
CA GLN A 193 3.12 -9.74 10.27
C GLN A 193 3.97 -9.51 11.50
N ASN A 194 3.88 -8.34 12.15
CA ASN A 194 4.64 -8.01 13.33
C ASN A 194 4.37 -8.99 14.48
N GLU A 195 3.10 -9.27 14.77
CA GLU A 195 2.71 -10.21 15.83
C GLU A 195 3.21 -11.64 15.57
N VAL A 196 3.08 -12.13 14.32
CA VAL A 196 3.55 -13.48 13.98
C VAL A 196 5.07 -13.59 14.02
N VAL A 197 5.79 -12.57 13.54
CA VAL A 197 7.26 -12.54 13.57
C VAL A 197 7.75 -12.42 15.02
N ALA A 198 7.16 -11.53 15.82
CA ALA A 198 7.49 -11.37 17.23
C ALA A 198 7.32 -12.67 18.01
N GLN A 199 6.22 -13.39 17.79
CA GLN A 199 5.98 -14.65 18.46
C GLN A 199 6.99 -15.76 18.06
N LYS A 200 7.39 -15.79 16.77
CA LYS A 200 8.25 -16.86 16.26
C LYS A 200 9.73 -16.66 16.48
N PHE A 201 10.20 -15.41 16.50
CA PHE A 201 11.62 -15.09 16.52
C PHE A 201 12.02 -14.28 17.74
N ASN A 202 11.51 -13.06 17.87
CA ASN A 202 11.84 -12.13 18.94
C ASN A 202 10.61 -11.32 19.36
N ASN A 203 10.47 -11.07 20.65
CA ASN A 203 9.45 -10.18 21.18
C ASN A 203 10.11 -9.03 21.98
N PRO A 204 10.12 -7.76 21.46
CA PRO A 204 9.58 -7.34 20.17
C PRO A 204 10.36 -7.89 18.97
N SER A 205 9.73 -7.90 17.79
CA SER A 205 10.39 -8.32 16.56
C SER A 205 11.54 -7.35 16.21
N THR A 206 12.63 -7.88 15.65
CA THR A 206 13.68 -7.05 15.06
C THR A 206 13.34 -6.71 13.62
N THR A 207 13.83 -5.58 13.11
CA THR A 207 13.65 -5.24 11.69
C THR A 207 14.29 -6.28 10.78
N ASP A 208 15.41 -6.88 11.18
CA ASP A 208 16.06 -7.97 10.44
C ASP A 208 15.14 -9.16 10.25
N ASP A 209 14.50 -9.64 11.31
CA ASP A 209 13.54 -10.74 11.26
C ASP A 209 12.28 -10.34 10.50
N PHE A 210 11.79 -9.13 10.72
CA PHE A 210 10.59 -8.61 10.06
C PHE A 210 10.75 -8.54 8.54
N ILE A 211 11.78 -7.86 8.03
CA ILE A 211 12.03 -7.69 6.59
C ILE A 211 12.40 -9.03 5.92
N SER A 212 13.20 -9.86 6.59
CA SER A 212 13.61 -11.16 6.04
C SER A 212 12.45 -12.15 5.89
N ASN A 213 11.35 -11.93 6.59
CA ASN A 213 10.19 -12.83 6.60
C ASN A 213 8.96 -12.29 5.85
N ILE A 214 9.09 -11.22 5.04
CA ILE A 214 7.98 -10.70 4.23
C ILE A 214 7.40 -11.78 3.31
N ASN A 215 8.24 -12.59 2.66
CA ASN A 215 7.80 -13.67 1.76
C ASN A 215 7.02 -14.80 2.47
N THR A 216 7.09 -14.87 3.79
CA THR A 216 6.44 -15.93 4.58
C THR A 216 5.22 -15.41 5.34
N TYR A 217 5.32 -14.23 5.95
CA TYR A 217 4.32 -13.71 6.87
C TYR A 217 3.75 -12.34 6.49
N GLY A 218 4.23 -11.74 5.41
CA GLY A 218 3.78 -10.42 4.96
C GLY A 218 2.33 -10.38 4.45
N PRO A 219 1.84 -9.17 4.15
CA PRO A 219 0.57 -8.95 3.46
C PRO A 219 0.50 -9.72 2.13
N PHE A 220 -0.70 -10.03 1.68
CA PHE A 220 -0.89 -10.95 0.53
C PHE A 220 -0.12 -10.53 -0.73
N VAL A 221 -0.31 -9.28 -1.20
CA VAL A 221 0.39 -8.81 -2.42
C VAL A 221 1.89 -8.65 -2.18
N SER A 222 2.29 -8.18 -1.00
CA SER A 222 3.72 -8.09 -0.63
C SER A 222 4.42 -9.46 -0.64
N ARG A 223 3.72 -10.53 -0.26
CA ARG A 223 4.24 -11.90 -0.37
C ARG A 223 4.39 -12.35 -1.81
N LEU A 224 3.42 -12.04 -2.69
CA LEU A 224 3.55 -12.32 -4.13
C LEU A 224 4.79 -11.62 -4.72
N VAL A 225 4.99 -10.35 -4.36
CA VAL A 225 6.17 -9.57 -4.77
C VAL A 225 7.47 -10.18 -4.23
N ALA A 226 7.53 -10.42 -2.91
CA ALA A 226 8.75 -10.93 -2.26
C ALA A 226 9.11 -12.37 -2.70
N SER A 227 8.13 -13.16 -3.09
CA SER A 227 8.33 -14.52 -3.62
C SER A 227 8.74 -14.52 -5.10
N GLY A 228 8.56 -13.41 -5.81
CA GLY A 228 8.89 -13.28 -7.23
C GLY A 228 8.02 -14.16 -8.15
N VAL A 229 6.79 -14.47 -7.75
CA VAL A 229 5.85 -15.28 -8.53
C VAL A 229 5.04 -14.46 -9.52
N ILE A 230 4.97 -13.14 -9.36
CA ILE A 230 4.32 -12.22 -10.30
C ILE A 230 5.36 -11.53 -11.18
N ASP A 231 4.96 -11.17 -12.41
CA ASP A 231 5.87 -10.60 -13.41
C ASP A 231 6.45 -9.25 -12.95
N GLN A 232 5.59 -8.33 -12.56
CA GLN A 232 6.01 -7.02 -12.05
C GLN A 232 5.51 -6.82 -10.60
N PRO A 233 6.30 -6.18 -9.73
CA PRO A 233 5.94 -5.96 -8.33
C PRO A 233 4.89 -4.84 -8.19
N LEU A 234 3.75 -4.98 -8.85
CA LEU A 234 2.70 -3.96 -8.89
C LEU A 234 1.29 -4.57 -8.90
N PHE A 235 0.34 -3.71 -8.56
CA PHE A 235 -1.06 -3.88 -8.90
C PHE A 235 -1.64 -2.56 -9.40
N ALA A 236 -2.74 -2.64 -10.17
CA ALA A 236 -3.46 -1.48 -10.68
C ALA A 236 -4.94 -1.59 -10.32
N ILE A 237 -5.56 -0.45 -10.03
CA ILE A 237 -6.98 -0.35 -9.70
C ILE A 237 -7.65 0.64 -10.66
N THR A 238 -8.80 0.25 -11.17
CA THR A 238 -9.80 1.14 -11.77
C THR A 238 -11.11 0.93 -11.04
N LEU A 239 -11.81 1.99 -10.66
CA LEU A 239 -13.12 1.91 -10.04
C LEU A 239 -14.22 2.21 -11.06
N GLN A 240 -15.37 1.55 -10.93
CA GLN A 240 -16.60 1.90 -11.65
C GLN A 240 -17.32 3.03 -10.90
N ARG A 241 -18.33 3.59 -11.56
CA ARG A 241 -19.26 4.54 -10.97
C ARG A 241 -20.63 3.90 -10.90
N ASP A 242 -21.18 3.78 -9.70
CA ASP A 242 -22.48 3.16 -9.42
C ASP A 242 -23.55 4.19 -9.00
N THR A 243 -23.18 5.49 -8.95
CA THR A 243 -24.12 6.60 -8.75
C THR A 243 -23.83 7.73 -9.73
N ILE A 244 -24.84 8.53 -10.07
CA ILE A 244 -24.73 9.68 -10.98
C ILE A 244 -24.04 9.30 -12.30
N ASP A 245 -24.82 8.79 -13.24
CA ASP A 245 -24.33 8.26 -14.53
C ASP A 245 -23.50 6.97 -14.34
N VAL A 246 -24.23 5.89 -14.02
CA VAL A 246 -23.66 4.54 -13.80
C VAL A 246 -22.83 4.12 -15.01
N SER A 247 -21.55 3.88 -14.81
CA SER A 247 -20.63 3.59 -15.91
C SER A 247 -19.34 2.90 -15.49
N GLY A 248 -18.73 2.23 -16.46
CA GLY A 248 -17.45 1.56 -16.27
C GLY A 248 -17.56 0.15 -15.69
N SER A 249 -16.42 -0.45 -15.45
CA SER A 249 -16.27 -1.72 -14.74
C SER A 249 -15.02 -1.64 -13.88
N GLY A 250 -15.18 -1.76 -12.57
CA GLY A 250 -14.07 -1.78 -11.63
C GLY A 250 -13.24 -3.04 -11.79
N LYS A 251 -11.92 -2.90 -11.64
CA LYS A 251 -11.00 -4.02 -11.81
C LYS A 251 -9.74 -3.82 -10.97
N ILE A 252 -9.24 -4.89 -10.38
CA ILE A 252 -7.87 -4.98 -9.90
C ILE A 252 -7.08 -5.91 -10.83
N THR A 253 -5.87 -5.50 -11.21
CA THR A 253 -4.89 -6.31 -11.97
C THR A 253 -3.62 -6.38 -11.14
N ILE A 254 -3.07 -7.57 -10.95
CA ILE A 254 -1.86 -7.83 -10.13
C ILE A 254 -0.81 -8.47 -11.02
N GLY A 255 0.41 -7.94 -10.99
CA GLY A 255 1.58 -8.49 -11.69
C GLY A 255 1.90 -7.82 -13.01
N GLU A 256 0.97 -7.05 -13.60
CA GLU A 256 1.21 -6.26 -14.82
C GLU A 256 0.31 -5.02 -14.89
N LEU A 257 0.57 -4.15 -15.87
CA LEU A 257 -0.33 -3.04 -16.19
C LEU A 257 -1.63 -3.59 -16.81
N PRO A 258 -2.78 -2.93 -16.59
CA PRO A 258 -4.03 -3.33 -17.23
C PRO A 258 -3.91 -3.36 -18.76
N ALA A 259 -4.58 -4.32 -19.40
CA ALA A 259 -4.54 -4.51 -20.84
C ALA A 259 -4.86 -3.21 -21.60
N GLY A 260 -4.03 -2.85 -22.57
CA GLY A 260 -4.18 -1.63 -23.38
C GLY A 260 -3.68 -0.35 -22.69
N VAL A 261 -3.08 -0.44 -21.52
CA VAL A 261 -2.45 0.70 -20.84
C VAL A 261 -0.96 0.75 -21.22
N ASP A 262 -0.56 1.84 -21.87
CA ASP A 262 0.84 2.10 -22.17
C ASP A 262 1.51 2.80 -20.97
N ASN A 263 2.67 2.30 -20.55
CA ASN A 263 3.46 2.87 -19.46
C ASN A 263 3.83 4.35 -19.70
N SER A 264 3.98 4.78 -20.96
CA SER A 264 4.24 6.18 -21.32
C SER A 264 3.06 7.12 -21.04
N SER A 265 1.85 6.57 -20.87
CA SER A 265 0.64 7.34 -20.49
C SER A 265 0.48 7.54 -18.99
N ILE A 266 1.36 6.95 -18.18
CA ILE A 266 1.31 6.98 -16.73
C ILE A 266 2.30 8.01 -16.19
N THR A 267 1.86 8.82 -15.25
CA THR A 267 2.73 9.72 -14.48
C THR A 267 3.18 9.01 -13.22
N TRP A 268 4.45 8.64 -13.16
CA TRP A 268 5.04 7.96 -12.00
C TRP A 268 5.59 8.94 -10.98
N VAL A 269 5.24 8.74 -9.72
CA VAL A 269 5.63 9.59 -8.59
C VAL A 269 6.21 8.70 -7.49
N PRO A 270 7.35 9.06 -6.88
CA PRO A 270 7.93 8.27 -5.79
C PRO A 270 7.02 8.29 -4.57
N VAL A 271 6.92 7.14 -3.91
CA VAL A 271 6.30 7.00 -2.59
C VAL A 271 7.26 7.53 -1.53
N ARG A 272 6.72 8.17 -0.50
CA ARG A 272 7.49 8.64 0.65
C ARG A 272 8.12 7.46 1.39
N LEU A 273 9.41 7.57 1.67
CA LEU A 273 10.13 6.71 2.61
C LEU A 273 10.23 7.43 3.95
N TYR A 274 10.20 6.68 5.04
CA TYR A 274 10.19 7.21 6.39
C TYR A 274 11.47 6.84 7.13
N ASP A 275 12.10 7.85 7.69
CA ASP A 275 13.21 7.63 8.62
C ASP A 275 12.68 7.23 10.02
N PRO A 276 13.48 6.54 10.86
CA PRO A 276 13.06 6.19 12.22
C PRO A 276 12.59 7.39 13.06
N ALA A 277 13.17 8.57 12.85
CA ALA A 277 12.77 9.81 13.51
C ALA A 277 11.37 10.30 13.11
N GLU A 278 10.86 9.82 11.98
CA GLU A 278 9.53 10.11 11.45
C GLU A 278 8.53 8.97 11.71
N GLY A 279 8.90 7.96 12.49
CA GLY A 279 8.08 6.79 12.79
C GLY A 279 8.31 5.61 11.84
N GLY A 280 9.30 5.68 10.96
CA GLY A 280 9.71 4.57 10.10
C GLY A 280 10.38 3.43 10.87
N LEU A 281 10.58 2.31 10.19
CA LEU A 281 11.34 1.18 10.73
C LEU A 281 12.81 1.55 10.91
N ASP A 282 13.42 1.07 11.99
CA ASP A 282 14.88 1.08 12.09
C ASP A 282 15.48 0.26 10.94
N PRO A 283 16.56 0.72 10.29
CA PRO A 283 17.16 -0.04 9.20
C PRO A 283 17.69 -1.39 9.72
N PRO A 284 17.51 -2.49 8.97
CA PRO A 284 18.02 -3.78 9.37
C PRO A 284 19.57 -3.81 9.33
N THR A 285 20.19 -4.68 10.13
CA THR A 285 21.66 -4.75 10.22
C THR A 285 22.32 -5.11 8.89
N PHE A 286 21.64 -5.86 8.03
CA PHE A 286 22.15 -6.23 6.70
C PHE A 286 21.99 -5.11 5.66
N ALA A 287 21.26 -4.02 5.98
CA ALA A 287 20.96 -2.91 5.07
C ALA A 287 20.78 -1.59 5.85
N SER A 288 21.86 -1.15 6.51
CA SER A 288 21.87 -0.06 7.50
C SER A 288 21.55 1.35 6.95
N ASN A 289 21.42 1.50 5.62
CA ASN A 289 21.11 2.78 4.97
C ASN A 289 19.72 2.77 4.29
N GLU A 290 18.90 1.75 4.53
CA GLU A 290 17.57 1.68 3.97
C GLU A 290 16.56 2.45 4.83
N SER A 291 15.61 3.11 4.16
CA SER A 291 14.38 3.64 4.74
C SER A 291 13.20 2.98 4.03
N TYR A 292 12.14 2.70 4.74
CA TYR A 292 11.01 1.93 4.23
C TYR A 292 9.77 2.79 4.07
N PRO A 293 8.92 2.53 3.05
CA PRO A 293 7.61 3.15 2.95
C PRO A 293 6.70 2.59 4.05
N LEU A 294 5.89 3.45 4.66
CA LEU A 294 4.80 3.01 5.54
C LEU A 294 3.51 2.84 4.74
N ARG A 295 3.20 3.81 3.90
CA ARG A 295 1.91 3.95 3.21
C ARG A 295 2.08 4.37 1.76
N TRP A 296 1.03 4.24 0.98
CA TRP A 296 0.94 4.76 -0.39
C TRP A 296 0.78 6.29 -0.38
N GLU A 297 1.78 6.98 0.14
CA GLU A 297 1.83 8.43 0.30
C GLU A 297 2.74 9.06 -0.75
N VAL A 298 2.21 10.08 -1.44
CA VAL A 298 2.92 10.83 -2.48
C VAL A 298 2.89 12.33 -2.20
N PRO A 299 3.91 13.10 -2.63
CA PRO A 299 3.88 14.55 -2.56
C PRO A 299 2.79 15.13 -3.47
N ILE A 300 2.16 16.21 -3.03
CA ILE A 300 1.25 17.04 -3.81
C ILE A 300 1.88 18.43 -3.97
N GLU A 301 1.96 18.94 -5.19
CA GLU A 301 2.49 20.27 -5.44
C GLU A 301 1.44 21.35 -5.17
N ASN A 302 0.23 21.17 -5.71
CA ASN A 302 -0.85 22.16 -5.60
C ASN A 302 -2.22 21.51 -5.66
N VAL A 303 -3.24 22.20 -5.12
CA VAL A 303 -4.66 21.88 -5.27
C VAL A 303 -5.37 23.06 -5.95
N TYR A 304 -6.25 22.77 -6.88
CA TYR A 304 -7.00 23.77 -7.65
C TYR A 304 -8.49 23.51 -7.54
N LEU A 305 -9.26 24.59 -7.49
CA LEU A 305 -10.72 24.57 -7.64
C LEU A 305 -11.09 25.46 -8.82
N ASP A 306 -11.76 24.89 -9.83
CA ASP A 306 -12.19 25.58 -11.07
C ASP A 306 -11.03 26.34 -11.75
N GLY A 307 -9.85 25.70 -11.78
CA GLY A 307 -8.63 26.22 -12.37
C GLY A 307 -7.90 27.27 -11.52
N LYS A 308 -8.44 27.65 -10.35
CA LYS A 308 -7.80 28.58 -9.42
C LYS A 308 -7.06 27.78 -8.34
N GLN A 309 -5.76 28.05 -8.19
CA GLN A 309 -4.96 27.48 -7.13
C GLN A 309 -5.49 27.88 -5.74
N LEU A 310 -5.67 26.89 -4.88
CA LEU A 310 -6.01 27.10 -3.48
C LEU A 310 -4.75 27.41 -2.66
N ALA A 311 -4.92 28.22 -1.62
CA ALA A 311 -3.84 28.43 -0.66
C ALA A 311 -3.57 27.15 0.11
N ASN A 312 -2.30 26.89 0.43
CA ASN A 312 -1.92 25.81 1.31
C ASN A 312 -2.55 25.99 2.70
N SER A 313 -2.77 24.88 3.40
CA SER A 313 -3.26 24.94 4.78
C SER A 313 -2.30 25.71 5.68
N THR A 314 -2.89 26.48 6.57
CA THR A 314 -2.17 27.15 7.68
C THR A 314 -2.17 26.31 8.95
N ILE A 315 -2.92 25.20 8.96
CA ILE A 315 -2.98 24.25 10.08
C ILE A 315 -1.79 23.31 9.94
N PRO A 316 -0.83 23.32 10.89
CA PRO A 316 0.31 22.42 10.80
C PRO A 316 -0.19 20.97 10.97
N PRO A 317 0.12 20.08 10.03
CA PRO A 317 -0.12 18.66 10.24
C PRO A 317 0.75 18.18 11.41
N ASN A 318 0.21 17.34 12.29
CA ASN A 318 0.96 16.81 13.41
C ASN A 318 2.15 15.99 12.90
N GLY A 319 3.36 16.47 13.13
CA GLY A 319 4.60 15.74 12.82
C GLY A 319 5.21 16.01 11.44
N VAL A 320 4.55 16.72 10.51
CA VAL A 320 5.13 17.08 9.21
C VAL A 320 5.60 18.53 9.21
N PRO A 321 6.80 18.84 8.69
CA PRO A 321 7.17 20.23 8.39
C PRO A 321 6.10 20.86 7.48
N SER A 322 5.65 22.06 7.80
CA SER A 322 4.62 22.80 7.06
C SER A 322 4.96 23.06 5.58
N SER A 323 6.19 22.79 5.17
CA SER A 323 6.69 22.90 3.79
C SER A 323 6.39 21.69 2.91
N PHE A 324 5.90 20.60 3.46
CA PHE A 324 5.65 19.35 2.73
C PHE A 324 4.16 19.00 2.77
N VAL A 325 3.52 19.01 1.60
CA VAL A 325 2.12 18.58 1.44
C VAL A 325 2.13 17.23 0.75
N SER A 326 1.42 16.26 1.31
CA SER A 326 1.32 14.92 0.75
C SER A 326 -0.10 14.38 0.83
N ALA A 327 -0.36 13.34 0.07
CA ALA A 327 -1.61 12.59 0.13
C ALA A 327 -1.37 11.09 0.25
N LEU A 328 -2.15 10.46 1.10
CA LEU A 328 -2.44 9.03 1.06
C LEU A 328 -3.38 8.73 -0.10
N ILE A 329 -3.09 7.72 -0.90
CA ILE A 329 -3.96 7.21 -1.97
C ILE A 329 -4.67 5.96 -1.42
N ASP A 330 -5.98 6.09 -1.13
CA ASP A 330 -6.66 5.23 -0.17
C ASP A 330 -8.02 4.74 -0.68
N SER A 331 -8.09 3.51 -1.20
CA SER A 331 -9.33 2.87 -1.65
C SER A 331 -10.22 2.36 -0.49
N GLY A 332 -9.76 2.42 0.75
CA GLY A 332 -10.55 2.19 1.95
C GLY A 332 -11.31 3.44 2.43
N ASN A 333 -11.05 4.61 1.80
CA ASN A 333 -11.69 5.87 2.13
C ASN A 333 -12.72 6.26 1.05
N SER A 334 -13.99 6.27 1.39
CA SER A 334 -15.09 6.63 0.48
C SER A 334 -15.15 8.12 0.11
N LEU A 335 -14.25 8.96 0.65
CA LEU A 335 -14.29 10.42 0.52
C LEU A 335 -12.91 10.97 0.11
N ILE A 336 -12.88 12.26 -0.18
CA ILE A 336 -11.65 13.06 -0.20
C ILE A 336 -11.56 13.79 1.14
N ARG A 337 -10.50 13.54 1.89
CA ARG A 337 -10.25 14.19 3.18
C ARG A 337 -9.08 15.13 3.08
N GLY A 338 -9.22 16.34 3.60
CA GLY A 338 -8.17 17.36 3.53
C GLY A 338 -8.13 18.29 4.73
N PRO A 339 -7.15 19.20 4.79
CA PRO A 339 -7.02 20.16 5.87
C PRO A 339 -8.28 21.01 6.01
N GLN A 340 -8.74 21.20 7.24
CA GLN A 340 -10.02 21.82 7.55
C GLN A 340 -10.20 23.23 6.93
N ASP A 341 -9.16 24.06 6.96
CA ASP A 341 -9.21 25.42 6.41
C ASP A 341 -9.34 25.42 4.88
N VAL A 342 -8.65 24.50 4.19
CA VAL A 342 -8.75 24.34 2.72
C VAL A 342 -10.09 23.75 2.33
N VAL A 343 -10.56 22.72 3.03
CA VAL A 343 -11.89 22.10 2.79
C VAL A 343 -13.01 23.11 3.03
N ASN A 344 -12.95 23.88 4.12
CA ASN A 344 -13.93 24.94 4.38
C ASN A 344 -13.96 25.99 3.27
N ASN A 345 -12.80 26.34 2.70
CA ASN A 345 -12.72 27.25 1.56
C ASN A 345 -13.38 26.63 0.31
N ILE A 346 -13.13 25.36 0.01
CA ILE A 346 -13.80 24.62 -1.09
C ILE A 346 -15.31 24.67 -0.89
N LEU A 347 -15.81 24.17 0.25
CA LEU A 347 -17.24 24.03 0.52
C LEU A 347 -17.96 25.37 0.53
N SER A 348 -17.37 26.42 1.11
CA SER A 348 -17.95 27.77 1.11
C SER A 348 -18.00 28.41 -0.28
N THR A 349 -17.13 27.98 -1.19
CA THR A 349 -17.09 28.46 -2.57
C THR A 349 -18.12 27.79 -3.44
N VAL A 350 -18.28 26.46 -3.32
CA VAL A 350 -19.11 25.67 -4.26
C VAL A 350 -20.50 25.35 -3.73
N SER A 351 -20.70 25.26 -2.43
CA SER A 351 -21.95 24.72 -1.85
C SER A 351 -22.40 25.49 -0.59
N PRO A 352 -22.73 26.80 -0.65
CA PRO A 352 -23.25 27.54 0.50
C PRO A 352 -24.80 27.66 0.50
N PRO A 353 -25.62 26.86 1.17
CA PRO A 353 -25.41 25.52 1.72
C PRO A 353 -25.58 24.39 0.70
N THR A 354 -26.09 24.66 -0.51
CA THR A 354 -26.30 23.73 -1.61
C THR A 354 -25.91 24.37 -2.93
N LEU A 355 -25.73 23.55 -3.98
CA LEU A 355 -25.44 23.97 -5.34
C LEU A 355 -26.44 23.36 -6.32
N PRO A 356 -26.67 23.97 -7.52
CA PRO A 356 -27.36 23.29 -8.60
C PRO A 356 -26.60 22.03 -9.03
N CYS A 357 -27.26 20.89 -9.16
CA CYS A 357 -26.59 19.63 -9.55
C CYS A 357 -25.88 19.73 -10.92
N ALA A 358 -26.37 20.56 -11.83
CA ALA A 358 -25.75 20.84 -13.13
C ALA A 358 -24.51 21.78 -13.05
N SER A 359 -24.17 22.30 -11.86
CA SER A 359 -22.96 23.13 -11.69
C SER A 359 -21.73 22.26 -11.60
N ALA A 360 -21.06 22.05 -12.73
CA ALA A 360 -19.82 21.28 -12.78
C ALA A 360 -18.68 22.08 -12.11
N HIS A 361 -18.17 21.59 -11.00
CA HIS A 361 -16.96 22.06 -10.34
C HIS A 361 -15.79 21.11 -10.56
N ASN A 362 -14.59 21.65 -10.72
CA ASN A 362 -13.39 20.88 -11.02
C ASN A 362 -12.36 21.03 -9.88
N LEU A 363 -12.38 20.07 -8.95
CA LEU A 363 -11.33 19.92 -7.96
C LEU A 363 -10.17 19.14 -8.58
N THR A 364 -8.96 19.68 -8.55
CA THR A 364 -7.83 19.10 -9.27
C THR A 364 -6.59 19.09 -8.38
N TYR A 365 -5.87 17.98 -8.39
CA TYR A 365 -4.61 17.79 -7.68
C TYR A 365 -3.44 17.82 -8.66
N GLN A 366 -2.40 18.57 -8.36
CA GLN A 366 -1.14 18.53 -9.09
C GLN A 366 -0.21 17.52 -8.42
N ILE A 367 0.15 16.46 -9.14
CA ILE A 367 0.96 15.36 -8.66
C ILE A 367 1.99 15.01 -9.75
N GLY A 368 3.29 15.05 -9.42
CA GLY A 368 4.37 14.80 -10.39
C GLY A 368 4.36 15.76 -11.58
N GLY A 369 4.02 17.03 -11.35
CA GLY A 369 3.93 18.07 -12.37
C GLY A 369 2.73 17.96 -13.32
N ARG A 370 1.79 17.01 -13.09
CA ARG A 370 0.58 16.80 -13.89
C ARG A 370 -0.67 17.08 -13.07
N LEU A 371 -1.74 17.46 -13.77
CA LEU A 371 -3.04 17.73 -13.18
C LEU A 371 -3.93 16.49 -13.24
N PHE A 372 -4.48 16.11 -12.10
CA PHE A 372 -5.41 14.99 -11.93
C PHE A 372 -6.73 15.51 -11.38
N PRO A 373 -7.72 15.77 -12.26
CA PRO A 373 -9.03 16.25 -11.85
C PRO A 373 -9.88 15.15 -11.22
N VAL A 374 -10.78 15.56 -10.34
CA VAL A 374 -11.93 14.79 -9.90
C VAL A 374 -13.07 15.08 -10.87
N ASP A 375 -13.71 14.05 -11.40
CA ASP A 375 -14.86 14.21 -12.27
C ASP A 375 -16.01 14.93 -11.53
N PRO A 376 -16.67 15.93 -12.12
CA PRO A 376 -17.77 16.63 -11.45
C PRO A 376 -18.88 15.70 -10.94
N ARG A 377 -19.10 14.54 -11.60
CA ARG A 377 -20.07 13.52 -11.16
C ARG A 377 -19.64 12.80 -9.87
N ASP A 378 -18.32 12.73 -9.58
CA ASP A 378 -17.74 12.15 -8.37
C ASP A 378 -17.58 13.16 -7.24
N PHE A 379 -17.78 14.45 -7.54
CA PHE A 379 -17.60 15.55 -6.59
C PHE A 379 -18.86 15.87 -5.80
N ILE A 380 -20.05 15.61 -6.37
CA ILE A 380 -21.35 15.98 -5.80
C ILE A 380 -22.16 14.75 -5.35
N ALA A 381 -23.13 15.00 -4.47
CA ALA A 381 -24.21 14.09 -4.18
C ALA A 381 -25.54 14.83 -4.12
N GLN A 382 -26.65 14.14 -4.35
CA GLN A 382 -27.99 14.69 -4.23
C GLN A 382 -28.26 15.16 -2.80
N ALA A 383 -28.75 16.40 -2.63
CA ALA A 383 -29.04 16.94 -1.30
C ALA A 383 -30.29 16.30 -0.66
N GLU A 384 -31.30 16.01 -1.48
CA GLU A 384 -32.56 15.42 -1.07
C GLU A 384 -33.04 14.44 -2.14
N ASN A 385 -33.48 13.25 -1.74
CA ASN A 385 -34.06 12.27 -2.65
C ASN A 385 -35.26 12.86 -3.39
N GLY A 386 -35.36 12.58 -4.68
CA GLY A 386 -36.44 13.13 -5.53
C GLY A 386 -36.17 14.57 -6.01
N ASN A 387 -35.02 15.14 -5.78
CA ASN A 387 -34.69 16.51 -6.20
C ASN A 387 -33.30 16.57 -6.90
N ALA A 388 -33.27 16.21 -8.18
CA ALA A 388 -32.08 16.28 -9.02
C ALA A 388 -31.61 17.71 -9.34
N SER A 389 -32.33 18.74 -8.88
CA SER A 389 -31.89 20.13 -9.09
C SER A 389 -30.94 20.66 -8.03
N THR A 390 -30.88 19.99 -6.87
CA THR A 390 -30.15 20.49 -5.70
C THR A 390 -29.18 19.43 -5.16
N CYS A 391 -27.90 19.76 -5.15
CA CYS A 391 -26.80 18.92 -4.72
C CYS A 391 -25.96 19.56 -3.61
N VAL A 392 -25.06 18.75 -3.04
CA VAL A 392 -24.03 19.16 -2.08
C VAL A 392 -22.68 18.59 -2.50
N ALA A 393 -21.61 19.27 -2.15
CA ALA A 393 -20.24 18.77 -2.35
C ALA A 393 -19.82 17.84 -1.18
N SER A 394 -20.55 16.71 -1.01
CA SER A 394 -20.38 15.81 0.13
C SER A 394 -19.17 14.89 0.03
N SER A 395 -18.56 14.79 -1.14
CA SER A 395 -17.37 13.95 -1.36
C SER A 395 -16.08 14.52 -0.76
N VAL A 396 -16.10 15.79 -0.32
CA VAL A 396 -14.94 16.46 0.27
C VAL A 396 -15.24 16.84 1.72
N VAL A 397 -14.45 16.30 2.64
CA VAL A 397 -14.61 16.54 4.09
C VAL A 397 -13.28 16.92 4.73
N SER A 398 -13.33 17.61 5.87
CA SER A 398 -12.13 17.85 6.66
C SER A 398 -11.68 16.56 7.33
N THR A 399 -10.37 16.36 7.41
CA THR A 399 -9.78 15.32 8.25
C THR A 399 -9.29 15.94 9.54
N ASP A 400 -9.38 15.16 10.63
CA ASP A 400 -8.62 15.48 11.83
C ASP A 400 -7.13 15.29 11.53
N PRO A 401 -6.26 16.12 12.09
CA PRO A 401 -4.84 15.86 12.05
C PRO A 401 -4.59 14.46 12.60
N PRO A 402 -3.88 13.59 11.89
CA PRO A 402 -3.60 12.26 12.36
C PRO A 402 -2.90 12.31 13.71
N SER A 403 -3.36 11.50 14.65
CA SER A 403 -2.93 11.58 16.05
C SER A 403 -1.50 11.16 16.29
N VAL A 404 -0.93 10.27 15.48
CA VAL A 404 0.48 9.83 15.56
C VAL A 404 0.91 9.20 14.22
N GLY A 405 2.08 9.60 13.71
CA GLY A 405 2.79 8.87 12.63
C GLY A 405 2.21 8.98 11.23
N THR A 406 1.04 9.56 11.05
CA THR A 406 0.49 9.86 9.74
C THR A 406 0.83 11.28 9.35
N LEU A 407 1.61 11.38 8.33
CA LEU A 407 2.25 12.62 7.96
C LEU A 407 1.60 13.23 6.71
N PHE A 408 0.55 12.61 6.16
CA PHE A 408 -0.17 13.12 5.00
C PHE A 408 -1.20 14.20 5.39
N SER A 409 -1.33 15.21 4.53
CA SER A 409 -2.32 16.29 4.69
C SER A 409 -3.66 15.96 4.04
N TRP A 410 -3.64 15.09 3.01
CA TRP A 410 -4.79 14.66 2.25
C TRP A 410 -4.92 13.14 2.27
N SER A 411 -6.14 12.62 2.28
CA SER A 411 -6.47 11.24 1.90
C SER A 411 -7.38 11.29 0.68
N LEU A 412 -6.89 10.80 -0.46
CA LEU A 412 -7.59 10.79 -1.73
C LEU A 412 -8.22 9.41 -1.92
N GLY A 413 -9.51 9.34 -1.61
CA GLY A 413 -10.31 8.12 -1.66
C GLY A 413 -11.08 7.95 -2.95
N ASP A 414 -12.20 7.24 -2.87
CA ASP A 414 -12.98 6.77 -4.02
C ASP A 414 -13.33 7.84 -5.05
N PRO A 415 -13.73 9.09 -4.70
CA PRO A 415 -14.01 10.10 -5.71
C PRO A 415 -12.80 10.45 -6.59
N PHE A 416 -11.59 10.42 -6.03
CA PHE A 416 -10.37 10.60 -6.79
C PHE A 416 -10.01 9.34 -7.58
N LEU A 417 -10.19 8.15 -7.02
CA LEU A 417 -9.86 6.87 -7.64
C LEU A 417 -10.83 6.47 -8.77
N LYS A 418 -12.11 6.86 -8.70
CA LYS A 418 -13.05 6.73 -9.84
C LYS A 418 -12.63 7.58 -11.04
N SER A 419 -12.07 8.74 -10.74
CA SER A 419 -11.61 9.72 -11.73
C SER A 419 -10.24 9.38 -12.32
N ASN A 420 -9.44 8.52 -11.67
CA ASN A 420 -8.06 8.25 -12.04
C ASN A 420 -7.73 6.76 -11.85
N MET A 421 -7.24 6.11 -12.90
CA MET A 421 -6.59 4.80 -12.76
C MET A 421 -5.28 4.97 -11.98
N VAL A 422 -5.07 4.12 -10.99
CA VAL A 422 -3.86 4.17 -10.16
C VAL A 422 -3.12 2.84 -10.21
N VAL A 423 -1.81 2.91 -10.36
CA VAL A 423 -0.88 1.77 -10.37
C VAL A 423 0.04 1.88 -9.16
N PHE A 424 0.06 0.87 -8.33
CA PHE A 424 0.84 0.80 -7.10
C PHE A 424 2.03 -0.13 -7.31
N TYR A 425 3.23 0.43 -7.41
CA TYR A 425 4.46 -0.30 -7.65
C TYR A 425 5.26 -0.43 -6.36
N TYR A 426 5.40 -1.64 -5.83
CA TYR A 426 6.10 -1.89 -4.56
C TYR A 426 7.62 -1.71 -4.63
N GLY A 427 8.21 -1.87 -5.82
CA GLY A 427 9.65 -1.90 -5.95
C GLY A 427 10.30 -3.08 -5.22
N ASN A 428 11.48 -2.85 -4.67
CA ASN A 428 12.20 -3.86 -3.88
C ASN A 428 11.88 -3.70 -2.39
N LEU A 429 11.05 -4.57 -1.85
CA LEU A 429 10.60 -4.54 -0.46
C LEU A 429 11.74 -4.70 0.58
N THR A 430 12.86 -5.30 0.18
CA THR A 430 14.04 -5.48 1.06
C THR A 430 15.02 -4.34 0.93
N HIS A 431 15.18 -3.79 -0.27
CA HIS A 431 16.11 -2.71 -0.60
C HIS A 431 15.43 -1.61 -1.42
N PRO A 432 14.56 -0.79 -0.80
CA PRO A 432 13.86 0.29 -1.48
C PRO A 432 14.77 1.30 -2.18
N SER A 433 16.00 1.49 -1.71
CA SER A 433 17.00 2.36 -2.36
C SER A 433 17.45 1.86 -3.73
N VAL A 434 17.34 0.55 -3.99
CA VAL A 434 17.73 -0.08 -5.28
C VAL A 434 16.63 0.02 -6.32
N ASP A 435 15.39 -0.22 -5.92
CA ASP A 435 14.19 -0.06 -6.74
C ASP A 435 13.07 0.53 -5.85
N PRO A 436 12.93 1.87 -5.86
CA PRO A 436 12.01 2.54 -4.94
C PRO A 436 10.55 2.32 -5.34
N PRO A 437 9.65 2.25 -4.33
CA PRO A 437 8.22 2.21 -4.57
C PRO A 437 7.73 3.52 -5.20
N ARG A 438 6.70 3.41 -6.03
CA ARG A 438 6.11 4.54 -6.76
C ARG A 438 4.64 4.31 -7.04
N ILE A 439 3.90 5.38 -7.22
CA ILE A 439 2.51 5.33 -7.70
C ILE A 439 2.46 5.92 -9.10
N GLY A 440 1.77 5.24 -9.99
CA GLY A 440 1.48 5.69 -11.33
C GLY A 440 0.05 6.18 -11.45
N PHE A 441 -0.16 7.37 -12.01
CA PHE A 441 -1.46 7.99 -12.18
C PHE A 441 -1.79 8.17 -13.66
N ARG A 442 -3.04 7.90 -14.03
CA ARG A 442 -3.60 8.21 -15.35
C ARG A 442 -5.02 8.71 -15.18
N SER A 443 -5.28 9.96 -15.59
CA SER A 443 -6.64 10.50 -15.56
C SER A 443 -7.58 9.73 -16.50
N MET A 444 -8.77 9.42 -15.99
CA MET A 444 -9.87 8.78 -16.72
C MET A 444 -11.01 9.76 -16.99
N VAL A 445 -10.92 11.00 -16.51
CA VAL A 445 -11.94 12.03 -16.67
C VAL A 445 -12.04 12.41 -18.15
N PRO A 446 -13.21 12.24 -18.77
CA PRO A 446 -13.40 12.57 -20.17
C PRO A 446 -13.46 14.10 -20.37
N THR A 447 -13.06 14.58 -21.54
CA THR A 447 -13.04 16.01 -21.86
C THR A 447 -14.42 16.67 -21.84
N ASN A 448 -15.49 15.87 -21.95
CA ASN A 448 -16.89 16.31 -21.89
C ASN A 448 -17.56 16.00 -20.54
N ALA A 449 -16.81 15.82 -19.45
CA ALA A 449 -17.35 15.44 -18.13
C ALA A 449 -18.48 16.37 -17.64
N SER A 450 -18.37 17.69 -17.87
CA SER A 450 -19.44 18.64 -17.54
C SER A 450 -20.74 18.37 -18.32
N ALA A 451 -20.63 18.03 -19.61
CA ALA A 451 -21.81 17.70 -20.42
C ALA A 451 -22.46 16.37 -19.98
N LEU A 452 -21.64 15.40 -19.52
CA LEU A 452 -22.16 14.15 -18.95
C LEU A 452 -22.88 14.38 -17.63
N LEU A 453 -22.41 15.32 -16.81
CA LEU A 453 -23.15 15.73 -15.60
C LEU A 453 -24.49 16.37 -15.95
N ASP A 454 -24.53 17.29 -16.94
CA ASP A 454 -25.79 17.91 -17.41
C ASP A 454 -26.77 16.86 -17.93
N GLU A 455 -26.27 15.85 -18.65
CA GLU A 455 -27.09 14.72 -19.14
C GLU A 455 -27.64 13.89 -17.96
N ALA A 456 -26.80 13.53 -16.98
CA ALA A 456 -27.23 12.78 -15.80
C ALA A 456 -28.32 13.54 -15.01
N VAL A 457 -28.17 14.86 -14.82
CA VAL A 457 -29.18 15.71 -14.18
C VAL A 457 -30.49 15.74 -14.99
N SER A 458 -30.40 15.82 -16.33
CA SER A 458 -31.56 15.80 -17.21
C SER A 458 -32.32 14.47 -17.13
N VAL A 459 -31.59 13.35 -17.13
CA VAL A 459 -32.17 12.00 -16.98
C VAL A 459 -32.85 11.86 -15.62
N ALA A 460 -32.13 12.22 -14.54
CA ALA A 460 -32.66 12.17 -13.17
C ALA A 460 -33.94 13.02 -13.01
N SER A 461 -33.99 14.20 -13.65
CA SER A 461 -35.16 15.07 -13.63
C SER A 461 -36.39 14.45 -14.32
N GLN A 462 -36.17 13.55 -15.29
CA GLN A 462 -37.20 12.79 -15.96
C GLN A 462 -37.61 11.53 -15.19
N ASP A 463 -36.74 11.02 -14.35
CA ASP A 463 -36.95 9.85 -13.49
C ASP A 463 -37.22 10.27 -12.02
N HIS A 464 -38.29 10.99 -11.80
CA HIS A 464 -38.81 11.39 -10.47
C HIS A 464 -37.79 12.16 -9.64
N GLY A 465 -36.79 12.76 -10.26
CA GLY A 465 -35.79 13.58 -9.61
C GLY A 465 -34.67 12.81 -8.85
N ASN A 466 -34.50 11.51 -9.11
CA ASN A 466 -33.43 10.72 -8.53
C ASN A 466 -32.36 10.40 -9.57
N PHE A 467 -31.09 10.48 -9.14
CA PHE A 467 -30.00 9.94 -9.95
C PHE A 467 -30.06 8.41 -9.98
N GLU A 468 -29.62 7.85 -11.10
CA GLU A 468 -29.40 6.41 -11.21
C GLU A 468 -28.39 5.94 -10.16
N SER A 469 -28.68 4.81 -9.53
CA SER A 469 -27.80 4.17 -8.57
C SER A 469 -27.91 2.65 -8.67
N THR A 470 -26.79 1.96 -8.63
CA THR A 470 -26.71 0.48 -8.63
C THR A 470 -25.92 -0.03 -7.46
N VAL A 471 -26.02 -1.33 -7.24
CA VAL A 471 -25.15 -2.08 -6.30
C VAL A 471 -24.66 -3.31 -7.05
N ASN A 472 -23.36 -3.44 -7.17
CA ASN A 472 -22.72 -4.53 -7.89
C ASN A 472 -22.04 -5.49 -6.92
N VAL A 473 -22.40 -6.77 -7.00
CA VAL A 473 -21.73 -7.83 -6.23
C VAL A 473 -20.38 -8.14 -6.86
N ALA A 474 -19.34 -8.31 -6.03
CA ALA A 474 -18.01 -8.68 -6.49
C ALA A 474 -18.05 -9.98 -7.32
N PRO A 475 -17.59 -9.98 -8.58
CA PRO A 475 -17.56 -11.18 -9.40
C PRO A 475 -16.53 -12.18 -8.85
N THR A 476 -16.86 -13.47 -8.91
CA THR A 476 -15.97 -14.54 -8.43
C THR A 476 -15.07 -15.12 -9.53
N SER A 477 -15.31 -14.76 -10.80
CA SER A 477 -14.48 -15.20 -11.91
C SER A 477 -13.27 -14.29 -12.07
N SER A 478 -12.09 -14.88 -12.11
CA SER A 478 -10.81 -14.21 -12.35
C SER A 478 -10.20 -14.64 -13.67
N GLU A 479 -9.34 -13.79 -14.22
CA GLU A 479 -8.49 -14.11 -15.38
C GLU A 479 -7.06 -14.27 -14.86
N VAL A 480 -6.40 -15.39 -15.21
CA VAL A 480 -4.98 -15.63 -14.89
C VAL A 480 -4.24 -15.89 -16.18
N PHE A 481 -3.12 -15.21 -16.35
CA PHE A 481 -2.24 -15.37 -17.50
C PHE A 481 -0.86 -15.81 -17.02
N GLU A 482 -0.29 -16.79 -17.72
CA GLU A 482 1.09 -17.23 -17.53
C GLU A 482 1.98 -16.53 -18.57
N ILE A 483 3.00 -15.80 -18.08
CA ILE A 483 3.98 -15.18 -18.96
C ILE A 483 5.19 -16.11 -19.06
N THR A 484 5.37 -16.73 -20.22
CA THR A 484 6.56 -17.53 -20.50
C THR A 484 7.72 -16.63 -20.88
N VAL A 485 8.66 -16.41 -19.97
CA VAL A 485 9.89 -15.67 -20.27
C VAL A 485 10.82 -16.57 -21.07
N THR A 486 10.78 -16.47 -22.38
CA THR A 486 11.80 -17.08 -23.26
C THR A 486 13.09 -16.27 -23.14
N SER A 487 14.03 -16.71 -22.32
CA SER A 487 15.37 -16.11 -22.26
C SER A 487 16.11 -16.37 -23.56
N THR A 488 15.99 -15.49 -24.54
CA THR A 488 16.90 -15.43 -25.68
C THR A 488 18.27 -14.97 -25.16
N ALA A 489 19.18 -15.89 -24.97
CA ALA A 489 20.58 -15.59 -24.73
C ALA A 489 21.15 -14.92 -25.99
N THR A 490 21.14 -13.60 -26.04
CA THR A 490 21.83 -12.84 -27.09
C THR A 490 23.31 -12.76 -26.70
N THR A 491 24.09 -13.72 -27.16
CA THR A 491 25.56 -13.60 -27.28
C THR A 491 25.87 -12.65 -28.40
N SER A 492 26.20 -11.41 -28.12
CA SER A 492 27.22 -10.60 -28.85
C SER A 492 27.24 -9.17 -28.30
N ALA A 493 28.25 -8.87 -27.50
CA ALA A 493 28.62 -7.49 -27.22
C ALA A 493 29.43 -6.93 -28.40
N PRO A 494 29.09 -5.79 -29.00
CA PRO A 494 30.02 -5.04 -29.82
C PRO A 494 30.92 -4.21 -28.91
N SER A 495 32.23 -4.41 -29.04
CA SER A 495 33.26 -3.57 -28.44
C SER A 495 33.23 -2.18 -29.08
N HIS A 496 32.76 -1.17 -28.37
CA HIS A 496 33.02 0.21 -28.70
C HIS A 496 34.16 0.76 -27.85
N SER A 497 35.30 1.02 -28.51
CA SER A 497 36.42 1.77 -27.97
C SER A 497 36.01 3.23 -27.76
N MET A 498 36.09 3.73 -26.52
CA MET A 498 35.96 5.15 -26.22
C MET A 498 37.32 5.88 -26.45
N PRO A 499 37.31 7.12 -26.96
CA PRO A 499 38.50 7.95 -27.08
C PRO A 499 38.95 8.50 -25.71
N PRO A 500 40.23 8.84 -25.51
CA PRO A 500 40.77 9.28 -24.24
C PRO A 500 40.32 10.70 -23.87
N ILE A 501 39.91 10.89 -22.61
CA ILE A 501 39.59 12.21 -22.04
C ILE A 501 40.87 12.80 -21.43
N ASP A 502 41.20 14.00 -21.91
CA ASP A 502 42.31 14.83 -21.43
C ASP A 502 42.04 15.38 -20.02
N ARG A 503 43.00 15.21 -19.11
CA ARG A 503 42.95 15.75 -17.77
C ARG A 503 43.72 17.05 -17.68
N THR A 504 43.02 18.16 -17.55
CA THR A 504 43.62 19.40 -17.06
C THR A 504 43.29 19.60 -15.57
N SER A 505 44.33 19.94 -14.87
CA SER A 505 44.45 20.16 -13.42
C SER A 505 43.72 21.44 -12.93
N SER A 506 43.13 21.40 -11.72
CA SER A 506 43.17 22.57 -10.82
C SER A 506 42.90 22.16 -9.35
N GLN A 507 43.91 22.34 -8.56
CA GLN A 507 44.12 23.07 -7.31
C GLN A 507 43.16 22.88 -6.14
N ASN A 508 43.82 22.50 -5.03
CA ASN A 508 43.39 22.41 -3.65
C ASN A 508 42.76 23.69 -3.07
N SER A 509 41.74 23.51 -2.25
CA SER A 509 41.51 24.37 -1.08
C SER A 509 40.98 23.53 0.09
N SER A 510 41.77 23.49 1.14
CA SER A 510 41.48 22.89 2.44
C SER A 510 40.57 23.83 3.25
N ALA A 511 39.49 23.31 3.81
CA ALA A 511 38.74 23.97 4.87
C ALA A 511 38.59 23.02 6.06
N SER A 512 38.98 23.51 7.22
CA SER A 512 39.03 22.84 8.51
C SER A 512 37.66 22.61 9.11
N VAL A 513 37.48 21.40 9.65
CA VAL A 513 36.29 20.99 10.42
C VAL A 513 36.55 21.25 11.90
N THR A 514 35.73 22.09 12.51
CA THR A 514 35.56 22.21 13.95
C THR A 514 34.34 21.42 14.42
N LYS A 515 34.54 20.50 15.35
CA LYS A 515 33.50 19.77 16.09
C LYS A 515 32.86 20.66 17.15
N PRO A 516 31.59 20.52 17.45
CA PRO A 516 31.05 20.85 18.75
C PRO A 516 30.64 19.64 19.58
N HIS A 517 30.77 19.84 20.88
CA HIS A 517 30.62 18.90 21.99
C HIS A 517 29.17 18.47 22.26
N LEU A 518 29.09 17.24 22.81
CA LEU A 518 27.93 16.64 23.46
C LEU A 518 27.36 17.52 24.60
N PHE A 519 26.04 17.60 24.68
CA PHE A 519 25.33 17.80 25.95
C PHE A 519 24.21 16.75 26.07
N ARG A 520 24.36 15.90 27.09
CA ARG A 520 23.31 15.03 27.65
C ARG A 520 22.44 15.87 28.59
N SER A 521 21.11 15.78 28.48
CA SER A 521 20.25 16.02 29.63
C SER A 521 19.01 15.16 29.53
N CYS A 522 18.89 14.27 30.51
CA CYS A 522 17.69 13.51 30.84
C CYS A 522 16.64 14.47 31.41
N PHE A 523 15.41 14.40 30.93
CA PHE A 523 14.23 14.83 31.69
C PHE A 523 13.11 13.81 31.52
N SER A 524 12.84 13.13 32.64
CA SER A 524 11.64 12.36 32.86
C SER A 524 10.52 13.33 33.24
N ILE A 525 9.40 13.33 32.53
CA ILE A 525 8.18 13.99 32.98
C ILE A 525 7.06 12.93 33.00
N VAL A 526 6.60 12.63 34.20
CA VAL A 526 5.38 11.91 34.50
C VAL A 526 4.24 12.94 34.47
N ALA A 527 3.21 12.70 33.69
CA ALA A 527 1.97 13.48 33.73
C ALA A 527 0.78 12.58 34.07
N PRO A 528 -0.13 13.05 34.92
CA PRO A 528 -1.23 12.23 35.42
C PRO A 528 -2.43 12.23 34.48
N VAL A 529 -3.06 11.06 34.42
CA VAL A 529 -4.36 10.81 33.77
C VAL A 529 -5.46 11.49 34.56
N VAL A 530 -6.25 12.35 33.92
CA VAL A 530 -7.53 12.84 34.44
C VAL A 530 -8.65 12.30 33.55
N TYR A 531 -9.45 11.41 34.13
CA TYR A 531 -10.74 10.98 33.56
C TYR A 531 -11.77 12.10 33.73
N LEU A 532 -12.37 12.52 32.62
CA LEU A 532 -13.62 13.28 32.66
C LEU A 532 -14.64 12.60 31.75
N SER A 533 -15.61 11.95 32.41
CA SER A 533 -16.82 11.41 31.80
C SER A 533 -17.78 12.56 31.51
N PHE A 534 -18.21 12.73 30.25
CA PHE A 534 -19.42 13.45 29.92
C PHE A 534 -20.38 12.56 29.15
N LEU A 535 -21.46 12.21 29.85
CA LEU A 535 -22.72 11.77 29.26
C LEU A 535 -23.36 13.00 28.58
N LEU A 536 -23.75 12.88 27.32
CA LEU A 536 -24.85 13.64 26.76
C LEU A 536 -25.64 12.79 25.77
N VAL A 537 -26.89 12.62 26.15
CA VAL A 537 -28.04 12.09 25.40
C VAL A 537 -28.42 13.10 24.32
N PHE A 538 -28.50 12.67 23.05
CA PHE A 538 -29.67 12.85 22.15
C PHE A 538 -29.45 12.05 20.88
#